data_84c994a78abd608d54fb5ec513d86c93
#
_entry.id   84c994a78abd608d54fb5ec513d86c93
#
_cell.length_a   1.000
_cell.length_b   1.000
_cell.length_c   1.000
_cell.angle_alpha   90.00
_cell.angle_beta   90.00
_cell.angle_gamma   90.00
#
_symmetry.space_group_name_H-M   'P 1'
#
loop_
_entity.id
_entity.type
_entity.pdbx_description
1 polymer ?
#
loop_
_entity_poly.entity_id
_entity_poly.type
_entity_poly.pdbx_seq_one_letter_code
_entity_poly.pdbx_strand_id
1 'polypeptide(L)'
;MYKTRTFFVYTTQIFTGCLFGLVALTLKADHFFSLSIAVLSIIAFSGSTHDTAADGVYLNELTSKLQAKFVGWQGAFYNLAKLLSGGALVYLAGELEKKYGIANAWMTVMFIYGIIMIVLGIYNMKMLPNDSRDAEIQSKQEGLNTLKDVIITFFQKKNIWYSLMFIVFYRFAEGQAIKITPLFFKAARVDGGLGLSTSEIGVLYGVVGAASFVLGSIGAGYFVSNKGLTKKTLMMLCAFFNVPFIAYTFLAIAQPVNINIIGLAVGVEYFGYGFGFVGLILFIMQNIAPGKYKMAHYAFGSGLTSLGFIIPSMISGFVSDYLGYKEFFIWVLISTIPAFLITWLVPLNSEAVSETQND
;
A
#
# COMPACT_ATOMS: atom_id res chain seq x y z
N MET A 1 -7.81 -3.73 32.90
CA MET A 1 -7.77 -4.68 31.77
C MET A 1 -6.70 -4.20 30.80
N TYR A 2 -5.58 -4.88 30.68
CA TYR A 2 -4.44 -4.41 29.87
C TYR A 2 -4.77 -4.63 28.40
N LYS A 3 -4.64 -3.57 27.59
CA LYS A 3 -4.93 -3.57 26.16
C LYS A 3 -3.65 -3.91 25.39
N THR A 4 -3.62 -5.08 24.75
CA THR A 4 -2.53 -5.52 23.88
C THR A 4 -2.74 -5.03 22.46
N ARG A 5 -1.70 -5.12 21.59
CA ARG A 5 -1.83 -4.79 20.14
C ARG A 5 -2.90 -5.66 19.49
N THR A 6 -2.90 -6.93 19.78
CA THR A 6 -3.93 -7.90 19.37
C THR A 6 -5.34 -7.44 19.75
N PHE A 7 -5.51 -6.90 20.97
CA PHE A 7 -6.78 -6.30 21.39
C PHE A 7 -7.22 -5.18 20.45
N PHE A 8 -6.31 -4.28 20.07
CA PHE A 8 -6.64 -3.20 19.14
C PHE A 8 -6.97 -3.73 17.74
N VAL A 9 -6.29 -4.77 17.23
CA VAL A 9 -6.59 -5.36 15.93
C VAL A 9 -8.05 -5.81 15.85
N TYR A 10 -8.49 -6.72 16.73
CA TYR A 10 -9.85 -7.24 16.62
C TYR A 10 -10.94 -6.26 17.06
N THR A 11 -10.67 -5.40 18.04
CA THR A 11 -11.68 -4.41 18.49
C THR A 11 -11.91 -3.33 17.44
N THR A 12 -10.87 -2.84 16.76
CA THR A 12 -11.05 -1.88 15.67
C THR A 12 -11.76 -2.50 14.48
N GLN A 13 -11.54 -3.78 14.17
CA GLN A 13 -12.27 -4.48 13.12
C GLN A 13 -13.76 -4.58 13.43
N ILE A 14 -14.11 -5.03 14.64
CA ILE A 14 -15.52 -5.11 15.07
C ILE A 14 -16.16 -3.73 15.09
N PHE A 15 -15.46 -2.72 15.64
CA PHE A 15 -15.94 -1.35 15.68
C PHE A 15 -16.17 -0.78 14.30
N THR A 16 -15.20 -0.93 13.37
CA THR A 16 -15.34 -0.53 11.97
C THR A 16 -16.50 -1.24 11.28
N GLY A 17 -16.70 -2.53 11.57
CA GLY A 17 -17.85 -3.29 11.07
C GLY A 17 -19.19 -2.71 11.51
N CYS A 18 -19.31 -2.33 12.79
CA CYS A 18 -20.51 -1.63 13.30
C CYS A 18 -20.71 -0.26 12.63
N LEU A 19 -19.62 0.47 12.39
CA LEU A 19 -19.68 1.78 11.71
C LEU A 19 -20.12 1.65 10.25
N PHE A 20 -19.71 0.60 9.52
CA PHE A 20 -20.26 0.33 8.18
C PHE A 20 -21.77 0.07 8.21
N GLY A 21 -22.27 -0.65 9.24
CA GLY A 21 -23.70 -0.79 9.49
C GLY A 21 -24.38 0.57 9.74
N LEU A 22 -23.72 1.47 10.48
CA LEU A 22 -24.23 2.82 10.70
C LEU A 22 -24.24 3.64 9.39
N VAL A 23 -23.18 3.57 8.57
CA VAL A 23 -23.17 4.19 7.22
C VAL A 23 -24.36 3.69 6.39
N ALA A 24 -24.64 2.39 6.41
CA ALA A 24 -25.79 1.83 5.71
C ALA A 24 -27.12 2.53 6.12
N LEU A 25 -27.29 2.76 7.41
CA LEU A 25 -28.51 3.44 7.92
C LEU A 25 -28.58 4.93 7.54
N THR A 26 -27.43 5.63 7.45
CA THR A 26 -27.42 7.04 7.09
C THR A 26 -27.84 7.28 5.63
N LEU A 27 -27.70 6.29 4.72
CA LEU A 27 -28.01 6.44 3.30
C LEU A 27 -29.47 6.78 2.99
N LYS A 28 -30.38 6.62 3.96
CA LYS A 28 -31.80 6.99 3.85
C LYS A 28 -32.17 8.27 4.61
N ALA A 29 -31.23 8.91 5.27
CA ALA A 29 -31.48 10.13 6.04
C ALA A 29 -31.50 11.36 5.12
N ASP A 30 -32.24 12.39 5.49
CA ASP A 30 -32.32 13.66 4.72
C ASP A 30 -30.93 14.31 4.52
N HIS A 31 -30.04 14.18 5.49
CA HIS A 31 -28.66 14.68 5.44
C HIS A 31 -27.63 13.55 5.23
N PHE A 32 -27.97 12.54 4.40
CA PHE A 32 -27.18 11.32 4.22
C PHE A 32 -25.71 11.59 3.89
N PHE A 33 -25.42 12.60 3.05
CA PHE A 33 -24.05 12.90 2.62
C PHE A 33 -23.17 13.33 3.81
N SER A 34 -23.59 14.33 4.57
CA SER A 34 -22.83 14.84 5.73
C SER A 34 -22.68 13.78 6.83
N LEU A 35 -23.76 13.02 7.10
CA LEU A 35 -23.74 11.94 8.08
C LEU A 35 -22.80 10.81 7.65
N SER A 36 -22.87 10.39 6.39
CA SER A 36 -22.00 9.34 5.86
C SER A 36 -20.53 9.77 5.89
N ILE A 37 -20.20 11.01 5.50
CA ILE A 37 -18.84 11.54 5.56
C ILE A 37 -18.32 11.56 7.01
N ALA A 38 -19.15 11.99 7.97
CA ALA A 38 -18.75 11.98 9.38
C ALA A 38 -18.42 10.57 9.88
N VAL A 39 -19.28 9.58 9.58
CA VAL A 39 -19.02 8.18 9.98
C VAL A 39 -17.82 7.59 9.23
N LEU A 40 -17.67 7.85 7.93
CA LEU A 40 -16.51 7.41 7.15
C LEU A 40 -15.20 8.01 7.68
N SER A 41 -15.23 9.24 8.20
CA SER A 41 -14.04 9.84 8.85
C SER A 41 -13.64 9.08 10.11
N ILE A 42 -14.61 8.60 10.90
CA ILE A 42 -14.34 7.76 12.07
C ILE A 42 -13.81 6.38 11.62
N ILE A 43 -14.36 5.80 10.54
CA ILE A 43 -13.85 4.56 9.94
C ILE A 43 -12.40 4.72 9.50
N ALA A 44 -12.05 5.82 8.85
CA ALA A 44 -10.68 6.09 8.41
C ALA A 44 -9.70 6.16 9.61
N PHE A 45 -10.09 6.81 10.70
CA PHE A 45 -9.30 6.88 11.92
C PHE A 45 -9.16 5.49 12.59
N SER A 46 -10.25 4.73 12.67
CA SER A 46 -10.24 3.35 13.17
C SER A 46 -9.35 2.45 12.32
N GLY A 47 -9.40 2.60 10.98
CA GLY A 47 -8.53 1.89 10.03
C GLY A 47 -7.04 2.16 10.26
N SER A 48 -6.66 3.43 10.42
CA SER A 48 -5.26 3.78 10.74
C SER A 48 -4.79 3.17 12.06
N THR A 49 -5.67 3.11 13.06
CA THR A 49 -5.37 2.47 14.36
C THR A 49 -5.20 0.96 14.20
N HIS A 50 -6.08 0.32 13.42
CA HIS A 50 -5.99 -1.09 13.07
C HIS A 50 -4.67 -1.43 12.36
N ASP A 51 -4.32 -0.67 11.31
CA ASP A 51 -3.12 -0.91 10.52
C ASP A 51 -1.86 -0.79 11.39
N THR A 52 -1.79 0.26 12.22
CA THR A 52 -0.67 0.43 13.16
C THR A 52 -0.56 -0.74 14.15
N ALA A 53 -1.68 -1.22 14.66
CA ALA A 53 -1.70 -2.36 15.60
C ALA A 53 -1.30 -3.67 14.90
N ALA A 54 -1.81 -3.92 13.68
CA ALA A 54 -1.48 -5.11 12.90
C ALA A 54 0.00 -5.14 12.51
N ASP A 55 0.55 -4.02 12.04
CA ASP A 55 1.97 -3.89 11.74
C ASP A 55 2.83 -4.09 12.99
N GLY A 56 2.35 -3.64 14.15
CA GLY A 56 3.00 -3.88 15.45
C GLY A 56 3.07 -5.37 15.81
N VAL A 57 2.05 -6.17 15.50
CA VAL A 57 2.09 -7.63 15.66
C VAL A 57 3.16 -8.22 14.74
N TYR A 58 3.19 -7.85 13.45
CA TYR A 58 4.21 -8.30 12.51
C TYR A 58 5.63 -8.01 13.00
N LEU A 59 5.87 -6.79 13.49
CA LEU A 59 7.19 -6.34 13.92
C LEU A 59 7.70 -7.07 15.17
N ASN A 60 6.79 -7.51 16.05
CA ASN A 60 7.18 -8.10 17.33
C ASN A 60 7.16 -9.64 17.33
N GLU A 61 6.21 -10.24 16.59
CA GLU A 61 6.03 -11.69 16.61
C GLU A 61 6.84 -12.42 15.53
N LEU A 62 7.31 -11.69 14.50
CA LEU A 62 8.00 -12.29 13.38
C LEU A 62 9.49 -11.94 13.36
N THR A 63 10.33 -12.96 13.14
CA THR A 63 11.77 -12.78 12.83
C THR A 63 11.92 -12.08 11.47
N SER A 64 13.07 -11.47 11.21
CA SER A 64 13.36 -10.77 9.94
C SER A 64 13.10 -11.65 8.71
N LYS A 65 13.39 -12.94 8.78
CA LYS A 65 13.13 -13.94 7.73
C LYS A 65 11.64 -14.18 7.51
N LEU A 66 10.87 -14.30 8.59
CA LEU A 66 9.41 -14.47 8.52
C LEU A 66 8.71 -13.17 8.08
N GLN A 67 9.19 -12.00 8.52
CA GLN A 67 8.72 -10.71 8.02
C GLN A 67 8.87 -10.65 6.50
N ALA A 68 10.05 -11.01 5.96
CA ALA A 68 10.28 -11.04 4.53
C ALA A 68 9.31 -11.99 3.79
N LYS A 69 9.10 -13.19 4.32
CA LYS A 69 8.19 -14.18 3.74
C LYS A 69 6.75 -13.69 3.71
N PHE A 70 6.25 -13.18 4.83
CA PHE A 70 4.84 -12.86 4.99
C PHE A 70 4.45 -11.47 4.46
N VAL A 71 5.38 -10.53 4.31
CA VAL A 71 5.08 -9.23 3.70
C VAL A 71 4.61 -9.36 2.23
N GLY A 72 5.13 -10.35 1.50
CA GLY A 72 4.64 -10.66 0.16
C GLY A 72 3.19 -11.13 0.15
N TRP A 73 2.82 -11.97 1.11
CA TRP A 73 1.42 -12.40 1.30
C TRP A 73 0.51 -11.25 1.75
N GLN A 74 1.00 -10.38 2.63
CA GLN A 74 0.27 -9.17 3.04
C GLN A 74 -0.09 -8.31 1.82
N GLY A 75 0.88 -8.08 0.93
CA GLY A 75 0.64 -7.38 -0.33
C GLY A 75 -0.37 -8.08 -1.25
N ALA A 76 -0.30 -9.41 -1.34
CA ALA A 76 -1.24 -10.22 -2.12
C ALA A 76 -2.68 -10.09 -1.58
N PHE A 77 -2.88 -10.25 -0.28
CA PHE A 77 -4.20 -10.11 0.35
C PHE A 77 -4.74 -8.69 0.29
N TYR A 78 -3.88 -7.67 0.39
CA TYR A 78 -4.26 -6.27 0.21
C TYR A 78 -4.84 -6.03 -1.20
N ASN A 79 -4.22 -6.58 -2.24
CA ASN A 79 -4.75 -6.45 -3.61
C ASN A 79 -6.00 -7.30 -3.83
N LEU A 80 -6.09 -8.49 -3.25
CA LEU A 80 -7.31 -9.29 -3.27
C LEU A 80 -8.48 -8.52 -2.61
N ALA A 81 -8.25 -7.88 -1.48
CA ALA A 81 -9.24 -7.06 -0.80
C ALA A 81 -9.70 -5.87 -1.67
N LYS A 82 -8.78 -5.22 -2.38
CA LYS A 82 -9.13 -4.16 -3.35
C LYS A 82 -10.02 -4.67 -4.49
N LEU A 83 -9.73 -5.86 -5.02
CA LEU A 83 -10.55 -6.48 -6.06
C LEU A 83 -11.95 -6.82 -5.57
N LEU A 84 -12.05 -7.38 -4.38
CA LEU A 84 -13.34 -7.70 -3.76
C LEU A 84 -14.14 -6.43 -3.48
N SER A 85 -13.51 -5.44 -2.87
CA SER A 85 -14.18 -4.21 -2.48
C SER A 85 -14.52 -3.31 -3.67
N GLY A 86 -13.55 -2.98 -4.49
CA GLY A 86 -13.72 -2.07 -5.63
C GLY A 86 -14.29 -2.73 -6.89
N GLY A 87 -14.26 -4.07 -6.97
CA GLY A 87 -14.77 -4.85 -8.10
C GLY A 87 -16.08 -5.57 -7.77
N ALA A 88 -15.98 -6.69 -7.05
CA ALA A 88 -17.12 -7.59 -6.85
C ALA A 88 -18.29 -6.94 -6.09
N LEU A 89 -18.02 -6.20 -5.03
CA LEU A 89 -19.09 -5.56 -4.24
C LEU A 89 -19.68 -4.34 -4.95
N VAL A 90 -18.89 -3.60 -5.73
CA VAL A 90 -19.43 -2.51 -6.57
C VAL A 90 -20.26 -3.07 -7.73
N TYR A 91 -19.84 -4.17 -8.35
CA TYR A 91 -20.66 -4.87 -9.34
C TYR A 91 -21.99 -5.35 -8.73
N LEU A 92 -21.95 -5.95 -7.55
CA LEU A 92 -23.16 -6.34 -6.82
C LEU A 92 -24.07 -5.15 -6.53
N ALA A 93 -23.52 -3.99 -6.13
CA ALA A 93 -24.29 -2.76 -5.97
C ALA A 93 -25.04 -2.40 -7.28
N GLY A 94 -24.34 -2.41 -8.40
CA GLY A 94 -24.92 -2.10 -9.71
C GLY A 94 -26.07 -3.03 -10.11
N GLU A 95 -25.98 -4.33 -9.83
CA GLU A 95 -27.07 -5.27 -10.07
C GLU A 95 -28.26 -5.07 -9.12
N LEU A 96 -27.97 -4.76 -7.85
CA LEU A 96 -29.01 -4.45 -6.86
C LEU A 96 -29.71 -3.11 -7.13
N GLU A 97 -29.00 -2.11 -7.68
CA GLU A 97 -29.58 -0.82 -8.05
C GLU A 97 -30.74 -0.97 -9.04
N LYS A 98 -30.57 -1.83 -10.04
CA LYS A 98 -31.59 -2.10 -11.06
C LYS A 98 -32.90 -2.62 -10.46
N LYS A 99 -32.83 -3.31 -9.32
CA LYS A 99 -33.97 -3.99 -8.69
C LYS A 99 -34.55 -3.26 -7.49
N TYR A 100 -33.69 -2.65 -6.68
CA TYR A 100 -34.08 -2.10 -5.38
C TYR A 100 -33.79 -0.60 -5.22
N GLY A 101 -33.24 0.06 -6.25
CA GLY A 101 -32.84 1.46 -6.24
C GLY A 101 -31.51 1.68 -5.51
N ILE A 102 -30.90 2.85 -5.79
CA ILE A 102 -29.54 3.21 -5.38
C ILE A 102 -29.31 3.06 -3.86
N ALA A 103 -30.20 3.68 -3.05
CA ALA A 103 -30.02 3.68 -1.59
C ALA A 103 -30.03 2.28 -0.99
N ASN A 104 -30.98 1.42 -1.40
CA ASN A 104 -31.07 0.05 -0.88
C ASN A 104 -29.91 -0.83 -1.34
N ALA A 105 -29.43 -0.66 -2.57
CA ALA A 105 -28.28 -1.38 -3.10
C ALA A 105 -27.03 -1.07 -2.27
N TRP A 106 -26.71 0.19 -2.09
CA TRP A 106 -25.54 0.58 -1.32
C TRP A 106 -25.68 0.30 0.18
N MET A 107 -26.88 0.39 0.76
CA MET A 107 -27.13 -0.11 2.12
C MET A 107 -26.72 -1.58 2.26
N THR A 108 -27.17 -2.42 1.32
CA THR A 108 -26.86 -3.86 1.34
C THR A 108 -25.34 -4.09 1.28
N VAL A 109 -24.65 -3.38 0.39
CA VAL A 109 -23.19 -3.49 0.26
C VAL A 109 -22.47 -3.02 1.53
N MET A 110 -22.89 -1.92 2.15
CA MET A 110 -22.32 -1.43 3.41
C MET A 110 -22.54 -2.44 4.56
N PHE A 111 -23.71 -3.08 4.63
CA PHE A 111 -23.93 -4.16 5.59
C PHE A 111 -23.03 -5.38 5.34
N ILE A 112 -22.79 -5.75 4.08
CA ILE A 112 -21.87 -6.84 3.73
C ILE A 112 -20.45 -6.49 4.21
N TYR A 113 -19.95 -5.27 3.97
CA TYR A 113 -18.67 -4.81 4.50
C TYR A 113 -18.63 -4.93 6.03
N GLY A 114 -19.67 -4.46 6.69
CA GLY A 114 -19.80 -4.53 8.15
C GLY A 114 -19.70 -5.96 8.68
N ILE A 115 -20.46 -6.88 8.08
CA ILE A 115 -20.46 -8.31 8.46
C ILE A 115 -19.08 -8.93 8.25
N ILE A 116 -18.44 -8.68 7.09
CA ILE A 116 -17.09 -9.19 6.80
C ILE A 116 -16.10 -8.72 7.89
N MET A 117 -16.11 -7.43 8.22
CA MET A 117 -15.21 -6.88 9.23
C MET A 117 -15.46 -7.46 10.64
N ILE A 118 -16.73 -7.65 11.03
CA ILE A 118 -17.07 -8.27 12.32
C ILE A 118 -16.60 -9.73 12.37
N VAL A 119 -16.87 -10.50 11.30
CA VAL A 119 -16.45 -11.90 11.21
C VAL A 119 -14.93 -12.02 11.30
N LEU A 120 -14.18 -11.18 10.57
CA LEU A 120 -12.73 -11.13 10.64
C LEU A 120 -12.24 -10.71 12.03
N GLY A 121 -12.90 -9.76 12.69
CA GLY A 121 -12.59 -9.36 14.06
C GLY A 121 -12.78 -10.50 15.06
N ILE A 122 -13.87 -11.24 14.96
CA ILE A 122 -14.14 -12.42 15.81
C ILE A 122 -13.10 -13.54 15.52
N TYR A 123 -12.76 -13.76 14.26
CA TYR A 123 -11.71 -14.70 13.86
C TYR A 123 -10.36 -14.30 14.48
N ASN A 124 -9.95 -13.06 14.33
CA ASN A 124 -8.68 -12.55 14.86
C ASN A 124 -8.63 -12.56 16.39
N MET A 125 -9.74 -12.34 17.07
CA MET A 125 -9.82 -12.45 18.52
C MET A 125 -9.45 -13.86 19.04
N LYS A 126 -9.69 -14.90 18.23
CA LYS A 126 -9.40 -16.30 18.59
C LYS A 126 -8.05 -16.79 18.08
N MET A 127 -7.58 -16.26 16.95
CA MET A 127 -6.44 -16.81 16.23
C MET A 127 -5.14 -16.04 16.46
N LEU A 128 -5.20 -14.74 16.80
CA LEU A 128 -3.99 -13.98 17.06
C LEU A 128 -3.35 -14.36 18.41
N PRO A 129 -2.00 -14.36 18.47
CA PRO A 129 -1.29 -14.67 19.71
C PRO A 129 -1.58 -13.62 20.79
N ASN A 130 -1.51 -14.04 22.05
CA ASN A 130 -1.51 -13.11 23.18
C ASN A 130 -0.18 -12.35 23.19
N ASP A 131 -0.23 -11.10 22.78
CA ASP A 131 0.93 -10.22 22.62
C ASP A 131 1.52 -9.81 23.97
N SER A 132 2.84 -9.55 23.99
CA SER A 132 3.54 -8.97 25.15
C SER A 132 3.00 -7.57 25.45
N ARG A 133 2.84 -7.25 26.72
CA ARG A 133 2.30 -5.97 27.19
C ARG A 133 3.31 -4.87 26.98
N ASP A 134 2.93 -3.80 26.28
CA ASP A 134 3.68 -2.54 26.33
C ASP A 134 3.48 -1.85 27.70
N ALA A 135 4.46 -1.06 28.11
CA ALA A 135 4.34 -0.25 29.32
C ALA A 135 3.14 0.70 29.22
N GLU A 136 2.29 0.69 30.22
CA GLU A 136 1.09 1.52 30.26
C GLU A 136 1.47 2.98 30.50
N ILE A 137 0.97 3.88 29.66
CA ILE A 137 1.08 5.33 29.87
C ILE A 137 0.08 5.70 30.98
N GLN A 138 0.59 6.08 32.14
CA GLN A 138 -0.23 6.33 33.33
C GLN A 138 -0.79 7.77 33.42
N SER A 139 -0.24 8.69 32.63
CA SER A 139 -0.70 10.10 32.65
C SER A 139 -0.63 10.77 31.27
N LYS A 140 -1.45 11.81 31.08
CA LYS A 140 -1.42 12.63 29.85
C LYS A 140 -0.05 13.27 29.60
N GLN A 141 0.63 13.68 30.67
CA GLN A 141 1.98 14.28 30.59
C GLN A 141 3.01 13.23 30.15
N GLU A 142 2.92 12.00 30.63
CA GLU A 142 3.76 10.88 30.22
C GLU A 142 3.54 10.56 28.74
N GLY A 143 2.29 10.57 28.26
CA GLY A 143 1.96 10.39 26.85
C GLY A 143 2.58 11.44 25.95
N LEU A 144 2.55 12.73 26.34
CA LEU A 144 3.18 13.81 25.60
C LEU A 144 4.72 13.69 25.60
N ASN A 145 5.31 13.34 26.73
CA ASN A 145 6.75 13.10 26.83
C ASN A 145 7.17 11.91 25.94
N THR A 146 6.40 10.83 25.96
CA THR A 146 6.64 9.67 25.11
C THR A 146 6.54 10.03 23.62
N LEU A 147 5.55 10.82 23.22
CA LEU A 147 5.42 11.29 21.83
C LEU A 147 6.63 12.14 21.41
N LYS A 148 7.08 13.04 22.30
CA LYS A 148 8.28 13.85 22.08
C LYS A 148 9.52 12.96 21.93
N ASP A 149 9.68 11.97 22.79
CA ASP A 149 10.79 11.02 22.74
C ASP A 149 10.78 10.18 21.46
N VAL A 150 9.60 9.74 21.03
CA VAL A 150 9.42 9.02 19.74
C VAL A 150 9.94 9.85 18.58
N ILE A 151 9.54 11.14 18.51
CA ILE A 151 9.95 12.03 17.42
C ILE A 151 11.48 12.27 17.48
N ILE A 152 12.00 12.62 18.66
CA ILE A 152 13.43 12.90 18.83
C ILE A 152 14.27 11.67 18.47
N THR A 153 13.93 10.50 19.02
CA THR A 153 14.68 9.27 18.78
C THR A 153 14.57 8.79 17.34
N PHE A 154 13.49 9.10 16.63
CA PHE A 154 13.37 8.82 15.19
C PHE A 154 14.41 9.61 14.39
N PHE A 155 14.50 10.94 14.61
CA PHE A 155 15.44 11.79 13.87
C PHE A 155 16.89 11.65 14.34
N GLN A 156 17.14 11.10 15.53
CA GLN A 156 18.48 10.78 16.04
C GLN A 156 19.05 9.47 15.51
N LYS A 157 18.25 8.66 14.77
CA LYS A 157 18.77 7.42 14.20
C LYS A 157 19.94 7.68 13.26
N LYS A 158 20.94 6.81 13.32
CA LYS A 158 22.10 6.87 12.46
C LYS A 158 21.66 6.83 10.98
N ASN A 159 22.16 7.77 10.20
CA ASN A 159 21.87 7.85 8.75
C ASN A 159 20.38 8.03 8.41
N ILE A 160 19.56 8.57 9.29
CA ILE A 160 18.12 8.73 9.08
C ILE A 160 17.80 9.50 7.79
N TRP A 161 18.58 10.54 7.47
CA TRP A 161 18.36 11.35 6.27
C TRP A 161 18.51 10.57 4.97
N TYR A 162 19.48 9.63 4.90
CA TYR A 162 19.59 8.70 3.76
C TYR A 162 18.36 7.77 3.67
N SER A 163 17.86 7.32 4.83
CA SER A 163 16.67 6.48 4.89
C SER A 163 15.41 7.24 4.47
N LEU A 164 15.27 8.51 4.85
CA LEU A 164 14.16 9.38 4.45
C LEU A 164 14.20 9.66 2.95
N MET A 165 15.38 10.00 2.42
CA MET A 165 15.58 10.18 0.97
C MET A 165 15.26 8.89 0.20
N PHE A 166 15.67 7.73 0.72
CA PHE A 166 15.33 6.45 0.13
C PHE A 166 13.81 6.25 0.05
N ILE A 167 13.08 6.43 1.15
CA ILE A 167 11.62 6.27 1.19
C ILE A 167 10.94 7.18 0.15
N VAL A 168 11.36 8.45 0.07
CA VAL A 168 10.74 9.42 -0.83
C VAL A 168 11.06 9.11 -2.29
N PHE A 169 12.33 8.91 -2.61
CA PHE A 169 12.75 8.75 -4.01
C PHE A 169 12.48 7.36 -4.57
N TYR A 170 12.37 6.32 -3.71
CA TYR A 170 12.03 4.98 -4.16
C TYR A 170 10.72 4.92 -4.94
N ARG A 171 9.72 5.71 -4.53
CA ARG A 171 8.38 5.78 -5.12
C ARG A 171 8.16 6.97 -6.06
N PHE A 172 9.17 7.76 -6.30
CA PHE A 172 9.03 9.04 -7.00
C PHE A 172 8.54 8.89 -8.46
N ALA A 173 9.08 7.94 -9.18
CA ALA A 173 8.66 7.63 -10.56
C ALA A 173 7.27 6.96 -10.58
N GLU A 174 6.99 6.04 -9.63
CA GLU A 174 5.70 5.38 -9.48
C GLU A 174 4.57 6.39 -9.26
N GLY A 175 4.77 7.37 -8.36
CA GLY A 175 3.76 8.38 -8.07
C GLY A 175 3.33 9.16 -9.31
N GLN A 176 4.27 9.43 -10.22
CA GLN A 176 3.95 10.09 -11.49
C GLN A 176 3.25 9.13 -12.46
N ALA A 177 3.83 7.95 -12.69
CA ALA A 177 3.31 7.00 -13.67
C ALA A 177 1.87 6.56 -13.37
N ILE A 178 1.58 6.18 -12.12
CA ILE A 178 0.30 5.56 -11.75
C ILE A 178 -0.91 6.48 -11.94
N LYS A 179 -0.70 7.80 -11.89
CA LYS A 179 -1.77 8.79 -12.10
C LYS A 179 -2.06 9.03 -13.56
N ILE A 180 -1.04 9.01 -14.40
CA ILE A 180 -1.17 9.34 -15.83
C ILE A 180 -1.50 8.11 -16.66
N THR A 181 -1.06 6.91 -16.26
CA THR A 181 -1.28 5.68 -17.05
C THR A 181 -2.75 5.42 -17.38
N PRO A 182 -3.74 5.55 -16.45
CA PRO A 182 -5.15 5.37 -16.80
C PRO A 182 -5.66 6.41 -17.81
N LEU A 183 -5.19 7.66 -17.71
CA LEU A 183 -5.52 8.73 -18.65
C LEU A 183 -4.94 8.43 -20.03
N PHE A 184 -3.68 8.04 -20.10
CA PHE A 184 -3.00 7.59 -21.31
C PHE A 184 -3.71 6.40 -21.99
N PHE A 185 -4.15 5.42 -21.21
CA PHE A 185 -4.90 4.27 -21.75
C PHE A 185 -6.25 4.70 -22.34
N LYS A 186 -6.92 5.66 -21.71
CA LYS A 186 -8.26 6.14 -22.11
C LYS A 186 -8.21 7.16 -23.25
N ALA A 187 -7.22 8.02 -23.30
CA ALA A 187 -7.08 9.10 -24.28
C ALA A 187 -7.07 8.55 -25.72
N ALA A 188 -7.66 9.33 -26.63
CA ALA A 188 -7.73 8.94 -28.04
C ALA A 188 -6.32 8.80 -28.65
N ARG A 189 -6.16 7.95 -29.65
CA ARG A 189 -4.86 7.72 -30.33
C ARG A 189 -4.35 8.97 -31.01
N VAL A 190 -5.25 9.81 -31.52
CA VAL A 190 -4.91 11.12 -32.11
C VAL A 190 -4.25 12.08 -31.09
N ASP A 191 -4.57 11.91 -29.81
CA ASP A 191 -4.00 12.68 -28.70
C ASP A 191 -2.79 11.97 -28.05
N GLY A 192 -2.26 10.94 -28.71
CA GLY A 192 -1.12 10.17 -28.22
C GLY A 192 -1.46 9.09 -27.20
N GLY A 193 -2.73 8.83 -26.90
CA GLY A 193 -3.21 7.77 -26.02
C GLY A 193 -3.38 6.43 -26.73
N LEU A 194 -3.86 5.40 -26.00
CA LEU A 194 -4.11 4.07 -26.55
C LEU A 194 -5.55 3.86 -27.01
N GLY A 195 -6.49 4.74 -26.65
CA GLY A 195 -7.91 4.67 -27.05
C GLY A 195 -8.65 3.45 -26.51
N LEU A 196 -8.26 2.94 -25.34
CA LEU A 196 -8.88 1.77 -24.74
C LEU A 196 -10.26 2.08 -24.16
N SER A 197 -11.16 1.12 -24.26
CA SER A 197 -12.44 1.17 -23.57
C SER A 197 -12.28 1.00 -22.06
N THR A 198 -13.27 1.46 -21.31
CA THR A 198 -13.27 1.30 -19.84
C THR A 198 -13.25 -0.18 -19.42
N SER A 199 -13.88 -1.06 -20.19
CA SER A 199 -13.88 -2.50 -19.94
C SER A 199 -12.50 -3.12 -20.12
N GLU A 200 -11.77 -2.76 -21.19
CA GLU A 200 -10.41 -3.22 -21.42
C GLU A 200 -9.46 -2.77 -20.31
N ILE A 201 -9.54 -1.49 -19.89
CA ILE A 201 -8.79 -0.96 -18.76
C ILE A 201 -9.13 -1.73 -17.47
N GLY A 202 -10.41 -2.03 -17.26
CA GLY A 202 -10.85 -2.83 -16.11
C GLY A 202 -10.23 -4.23 -16.08
N VAL A 203 -10.19 -4.93 -17.22
CA VAL A 203 -9.54 -6.25 -17.33
C VAL A 203 -8.03 -6.16 -17.14
N LEU A 204 -7.38 -5.15 -17.73
CA LEU A 204 -5.93 -4.95 -17.61
C LEU A 204 -5.51 -4.75 -16.15
N TYR A 205 -6.20 -3.90 -15.41
CA TYR A 205 -5.86 -3.65 -14.01
C TYR A 205 -6.42 -4.70 -13.06
N GLY A 206 -7.69 -5.08 -13.26
CA GLY A 206 -8.39 -5.96 -12.33
C GLY A 206 -7.98 -7.43 -12.44
N VAL A 207 -7.59 -7.90 -13.61
CA VAL A 207 -7.20 -9.30 -13.82
C VAL A 207 -5.69 -9.41 -14.00
N VAL A 208 -5.16 -8.82 -15.08
CA VAL A 208 -3.74 -8.97 -15.43
C VAL A 208 -2.84 -8.30 -14.38
N GLY A 209 -3.11 -7.05 -14.04
CA GLY A 209 -2.33 -6.30 -13.06
C GLY A 209 -2.39 -6.95 -11.67
N ALA A 210 -3.60 -7.27 -11.20
CA ALA A 210 -3.75 -7.85 -9.86
C ALA A 210 -3.06 -9.22 -9.75
N ALA A 211 -3.23 -10.11 -10.73
CA ALA A 211 -2.56 -11.42 -10.74
C ALA A 211 -1.04 -11.26 -10.76
N SER A 212 -0.53 -10.38 -11.63
CA SER A 212 0.91 -10.10 -11.74
C SER A 212 1.49 -9.51 -10.46
N PHE A 213 0.79 -8.58 -9.82
CA PHE A 213 1.21 -8.02 -8.53
C PHE A 213 1.30 -9.10 -7.44
N VAL A 214 0.29 -9.95 -7.33
CA VAL A 214 0.26 -11.05 -6.35
C VAL A 214 1.46 -11.98 -6.56
N LEU A 215 1.72 -12.40 -7.81
CA LEU A 215 2.86 -13.24 -8.14
C LEU A 215 4.19 -12.55 -7.82
N GLY A 216 4.32 -11.27 -8.15
CA GLY A 216 5.50 -10.47 -7.85
C GLY A 216 5.75 -10.34 -6.36
N SER A 217 4.74 -9.95 -5.59
CA SER A 217 4.88 -9.72 -4.15
C SER A 217 5.19 -11.00 -3.37
N ILE A 218 4.51 -12.11 -3.68
CA ILE A 218 4.80 -13.41 -3.07
C ILE A 218 6.21 -13.88 -3.46
N GLY A 219 6.56 -13.79 -4.75
CA GLY A 219 7.90 -14.15 -5.24
C GLY A 219 9.01 -13.36 -4.54
N ALA A 220 8.83 -12.05 -4.35
CA ALA A 220 9.77 -11.21 -3.63
C ALA A 220 9.89 -11.59 -2.15
N GLY A 221 8.76 -11.88 -1.49
CA GLY A 221 8.75 -12.32 -0.10
C GLY A 221 9.62 -13.56 0.11
N TYR A 222 9.44 -14.60 -0.70
CA TYR A 222 10.28 -15.80 -0.65
C TYR A 222 11.73 -15.52 -1.05
N PHE A 223 11.95 -14.70 -2.07
CA PHE A 223 13.29 -14.33 -2.50
C PHE A 223 14.08 -13.64 -1.38
N VAL A 224 13.50 -12.65 -0.71
CA VAL A 224 14.17 -11.93 0.39
C VAL A 224 14.27 -12.80 1.64
N SER A 225 13.28 -13.64 1.93
CA SER A 225 13.34 -14.60 3.04
C SER A 225 14.55 -15.53 2.94
N ASN A 226 14.94 -15.93 1.72
CA ASN A 226 16.06 -16.82 1.47
C ASN A 226 17.43 -16.11 1.35
N LYS A 227 17.43 -14.85 0.88
CA LYS A 227 18.69 -14.11 0.59
C LYS A 227 19.01 -13.03 1.63
N GLY A 228 18.07 -12.70 2.49
CA GLY A 228 18.13 -11.56 3.40
C GLY A 228 18.01 -10.22 2.69
N LEU A 229 17.76 -9.15 3.44
CA LEU A 229 17.72 -7.78 2.94
C LEU A 229 19.13 -7.20 2.87
N THR A 230 19.91 -7.69 1.91
CA THR A 230 21.27 -7.19 1.63
C THR A 230 21.22 -6.00 0.66
N LYS A 231 22.33 -5.28 0.53
CA LYS A 231 22.46 -4.19 -0.44
C LYS A 231 22.16 -4.65 -1.87
N LYS A 232 22.68 -5.83 -2.25
CA LYS A 232 22.42 -6.43 -3.56
C LYS A 232 20.93 -6.76 -3.75
N THR A 233 20.34 -7.35 -2.73
CA THR A 233 18.88 -7.67 -2.74
C THR A 233 18.04 -6.40 -2.86
N LEU A 234 18.34 -5.36 -2.07
CA LEU A 234 17.61 -4.10 -2.11
C LEU A 234 17.74 -3.41 -3.48
N MET A 235 18.94 -3.45 -4.09
CA MET A 235 19.17 -2.92 -5.44
C MET A 235 18.37 -3.71 -6.50
N MET A 236 18.30 -5.05 -6.40
CA MET A 236 17.45 -5.86 -7.27
C MET A 236 15.96 -5.51 -7.11
N LEU A 237 15.48 -5.37 -5.87
CA LEU A 237 14.10 -4.97 -5.62
C LEU A 237 13.80 -3.58 -6.20
N CYS A 238 14.73 -2.63 -6.06
CA CYS A 238 14.63 -1.31 -6.70
C CYS A 238 14.57 -1.41 -8.23
N ALA A 239 15.38 -2.30 -8.82
CA ALA A 239 15.38 -2.51 -10.27
C ALA A 239 14.03 -3.12 -10.74
N PHE A 240 13.52 -4.15 -10.06
CA PHE A 240 12.20 -4.70 -10.37
C PHE A 240 11.07 -3.67 -10.21
N PHE A 241 11.20 -2.73 -9.28
CA PHE A 241 10.21 -1.67 -9.06
C PHE A 241 10.21 -0.60 -10.16
N ASN A 242 11.39 -0.21 -10.65
CA ASN A 242 11.56 0.97 -11.50
C ASN A 242 11.80 0.66 -12.98
N VAL A 243 12.52 -0.43 -13.31
CA VAL A 243 12.83 -0.78 -14.71
C VAL A 243 11.56 -1.09 -15.53
N PRO A 244 10.51 -1.74 -14.98
CA PRO A 244 9.28 -2.03 -15.72
C PRO A 244 8.57 -0.80 -16.31
N PHE A 245 8.83 0.43 -15.86
CA PHE A 245 8.29 1.63 -16.52
C PHE A 245 8.73 1.77 -17.99
N ILE A 246 9.78 1.04 -18.40
CA ILE A 246 10.14 0.88 -19.83
C ILE A 246 8.95 0.33 -20.62
N ALA A 247 8.12 -0.53 -20.03
CA ALA A 247 6.95 -1.09 -20.70
C ALA A 247 5.93 0.01 -21.04
N TYR A 248 5.67 0.96 -20.14
CA TYR A 248 4.77 2.08 -20.43
C TYR A 248 5.39 3.06 -21.44
N THR A 249 6.69 3.29 -21.37
CA THR A 249 7.39 4.07 -22.40
C THR A 249 7.28 3.40 -23.76
N PHE A 250 7.46 2.08 -23.83
CA PHE A 250 7.24 1.30 -25.06
C PHE A 250 5.81 1.47 -25.58
N LEU A 251 4.80 1.35 -24.73
CA LEU A 251 3.40 1.56 -25.13
C LEU A 251 3.15 2.96 -25.69
N ALA A 252 3.75 3.99 -25.08
CA ALA A 252 3.58 5.37 -25.51
C ALA A 252 4.27 5.67 -26.85
N ILE A 253 5.39 5.00 -27.14
CA ILE A 253 6.14 5.16 -28.40
C ILE A 253 5.52 4.32 -29.52
N ALA A 254 5.28 3.04 -29.25
CA ALA A 254 4.87 2.06 -30.27
C ALA A 254 3.36 2.04 -30.54
N GLN A 255 2.57 2.53 -29.58
CA GLN A 255 1.10 2.58 -29.61
C GLN A 255 0.44 1.31 -30.20
N PRO A 256 0.75 0.10 -29.67
CA PRO A 256 0.24 -1.14 -30.24
C PRO A 256 -1.30 -1.18 -30.18
N VAL A 257 -1.90 -1.80 -31.18
CA VAL A 257 -3.36 -2.00 -31.24
C VAL A 257 -3.74 -3.31 -30.53
N ASN A 258 -2.82 -4.27 -30.50
CA ASN A 258 -3.07 -5.59 -29.93
C ASN A 258 -3.15 -5.53 -28.41
N ILE A 259 -4.32 -5.82 -27.86
CA ILE A 259 -4.57 -5.79 -26.40
C ILE A 259 -3.68 -6.76 -25.61
N ASN A 260 -3.22 -7.87 -26.22
CA ASN A 260 -2.32 -8.80 -25.55
C ASN A 260 -0.93 -8.21 -25.32
N ILE A 261 -0.44 -7.37 -26.24
CA ILE A 261 0.84 -6.65 -26.08
C ILE A 261 0.71 -5.62 -24.93
N ILE A 262 -0.42 -4.91 -24.89
CA ILE A 262 -0.72 -3.94 -23.82
C ILE A 262 -0.85 -4.70 -22.49
N GLY A 263 -1.55 -5.83 -22.48
CA GLY A 263 -1.69 -6.68 -21.30
C GLY A 263 -0.36 -7.21 -20.78
N LEU A 264 0.54 -7.64 -21.68
CA LEU A 264 1.89 -8.08 -21.29
C LEU A 264 2.69 -6.94 -20.65
N ALA A 265 2.63 -5.74 -21.21
CA ALA A 265 3.30 -4.57 -20.67
C ALA A 265 2.78 -4.20 -19.26
N VAL A 266 1.46 -4.21 -19.06
CA VAL A 266 0.82 -4.02 -17.76
C VAL A 266 1.23 -5.14 -16.78
N GLY A 267 1.24 -6.40 -17.25
CA GLY A 267 1.64 -7.54 -16.45
C GLY A 267 3.09 -7.45 -15.95
N VAL A 268 4.02 -7.05 -16.83
CA VAL A 268 5.43 -6.84 -16.47
C VAL A 268 5.58 -5.73 -15.44
N GLU A 269 4.89 -4.62 -15.63
CA GLU A 269 4.97 -3.50 -14.70
C GLU A 269 4.37 -3.86 -13.33
N TYR A 270 3.17 -4.45 -13.27
CA TYR A 270 2.54 -4.84 -12.01
C TYR A 270 3.29 -5.96 -11.29
N PHE A 271 3.92 -6.89 -12.02
CA PHE A 271 4.81 -7.87 -11.41
C PHE A 271 6.00 -7.17 -10.73
N GLY A 272 6.65 -6.24 -11.46
CA GLY A 272 7.75 -5.44 -10.94
C GLY A 272 7.35 -4.58 -9.75
N TYR A 273 6.17 -3.96 -9.83
CA TYR A 273 5.57 -3.21 -8.72
C TYR A 273 5.40 -4.09 -7.48
N GLY A 274 4.75 -5.25 -7.61
CA GLY A 274 4.57 -6.18 -6.49
C GLY A 274 5.89 -6.68 -5.92
N PHE A 275 6.85 -7.03 -6.80
CA PHE A 275 8.15 -7.55 -6.40
C PHE A 275 8.99 -6.48 -5.67
N GLY A 276 9.06 -5.27 -6.22
CA GLY A 276 9.90 -4.21 -5.67
C GLY A 276 9.31 -3.53 -4.43
N PHE A 277 7.98 -3.45 -4.30
CA PHE A 277 7.32 -2.85 -3.14
C PHE A 277 7.64 -3.55 -1.82
N VAL A 278 7.86 -4.87 -1.86
CA VAL A 278 8.34 -5.66 -0.73
C VAL A 278 9.65 -5.09 -0.14
N GLY A 279 10.55 -4.62 -1.01
CA GLY A 279 11.82 -4.02 -0.60
C GLY A 279 11.65 -2.76 0.25
N LEU A 280 10.72 -1.90 -0.13
CA LEU A 280 10.41 -0.68 0.63
C LEU A 280 9.85 -0.99 2.02
N ILE A 281 8.86 -1.89 2.09
CA ILE A 281 8.26 -2.27 3.37
C ILE A 281 9.29 -2.92 4.29
N LEU A 282 10.08 -3.87 3.78
CA LEU A 282 11.12 -4.53 4.56
C LEU A 282 12.23 -3.58 5.00
N PHE A 283 12.59 -2.62 4.16
CA PHE A 283 13.55 -1.58 4.55
C PHE A 283 13.04 -0.78 5.76
N ILE A 284 11.77 -0.40 5.78
CA ILE A 284 11.18 0.31 6.92
C ILE A 284 11.14 -0.59 8.16
N MET A 285 10.68 -1.83 8.00
CA MET A 285 10.58 -2.79 9.11
C MET A 285 11.93 -3.12 9.75
N GLN A 286 12.97 -3.33 8.94
CA GLN A 286 14.25 -3.88 9.40
C GLN A 286 15.33 -2.82 9.58
N ASN A 287 15.24 -1.67 8.90
CA ASN A 287 16.25 -0.63 8.96
C ASN A 287 15.81 0.62 9.74
N ILE A 288 14.53 1.00 9.65
CA ILE A 288 14.00 2.20 10.31
C ILE A 288 13.29 1.87 11.63
N ALA A 289 12.45 0.85 11.65
CA ALA A 289 11.66 0.52 12.84
C ALA A 289 12.50 0.10 14.06
N PRO A 290 13.63 -0.64 13.98
CA PRO A 290 14.34 -1.17 15.15
C PRO A 290 14.66 -0.11 16.21
N GLY A 291 14.56 -0.49 17.49
CA GLY A 291 14.79 0.36 18.65
C GLY A 291 13.63 0.38 19.64
N LYS A 292 13.71 1.24 20.65
CA LYS A 292 12.76 1.35 21.78
C LYS A 292 11.30 1.53 21.31
N TYR A 293 11.07 2.29 20.23
CA TYR A 293 9.74 2.65 19.74
C TYR A 293 9.47 2.05 18.35
N LYS A 294 9.74 0.75 18.18
CA LYS A 294 9.62 0.03 16.88
C LYS A 294 8.37 0.39 16.08
N MET A 295 7.20 0.25 16.71
CA MET A 295 5.91 0.42 16.06
C MET A 295 5.68 1.88 15.62
N ALA A 296 6.01 2.84 16.49
CA ALA A 296 5.87 4.25 16.17
C ALA A 296 6.84 4.67 15.05
N HIS A 297 8.09 4.19 15.10
CA HIS A 297 9.08 4.48 14.05
C HIS A 297 8.69 3.82 12.70
N TYR A 298 8.12 2.62 12.73
CA TYR A 298 7.55 2.00 11.53
C TYR A 298 6.39 2.83 10.97
N ALA A 299 5.46 3.26 11.81
CA ALA A 299 4.34 4.10 11.40
C ALA A 299 4.79 5.44 10.80
N PHE A 300 5.82 6.08 11.38
CA PHE A 300 6.44 7.27 10.79
C PHE A 300 7.04 6.99 9.41
N GLY A 301 7.85 5.93 9.29
CA GLY A 301 8.44 5.53 8.01
C GLY A 301 7.38 5.21 6.96
N SER A 302 6.36 4.44 7.33
CA SER A 302 5.24 4.10 6.45
C SER A 302 4.43 5.34 6.02
N GLY A 303 4.14 6.27 6.94
CA GLY A 303 3.49 7.53 6.61
C GLY A 303 4.29 8.38 5.62
N LEU A 304 5.61 8.41 5.75
CA LEU A 304 6.49 9.13 4.83
C LEU A 304 6.51 8.54 3.42
N THR A 305 6.24 7.24 3.25
CA THR A 305 6.10 6.65 1.91
C THR A 305 4.95 7.27 1.13
N SER A 306 3.89 7.68 1.83
CA SER A 306 2.74 8.37 1.22
C SER A 306 3.13 9.73 0.66
N LEU A 307 4.03 10.47 1.32
CA LEU A 307 4.56 11.73 0.78
C LEU A 307 5.38 11.51 -0.48
N GLY A 308 6.24 10.47 -0.48
CA GLY A 308 7.03 10.08 -1.64
C GLY A 308 6.19 9.68 -2.86
N PHE A 309 4.94 9.28 -2.66
CA PHE A 309 3.97 8.99 -3.69
C PHE A 309 3.10 10.21 -4.06
N ILE A 310 2.52 10.90 -3.06
CA ILE A 310 1.53 11.96 -3.26
C ILE A 310 2.17 13.18 -3.96
N ILE A 311 3.35 13.62 -3.51
CA ILE A 311 4.00 14.83 -4.07
C ILE A 311 4.27 14.69 -5.57
N PRO A 312 4.96 13.64 -6.07
CA PRO A 312 5.13 13.45 -7.51
C PRO A 312 3.81 13.22 -8.25
N SER A 313 2.81 12.59 -7.60
CA SER A 313 1.48 12.42 -8.19
C SER A 313 0.77 13.74 -8.44
N MET A 314 0.91 14.72 -7.53
CA MET A 314 0.26 16.04 -7.68
C MET A 314 0.80 16.84 -8.87
N ILE A 315 2.09 16.71 -9.16
CA ILE A 315 2.72 17.44 -10.27
C ILE A 315 2.63 16.69 -11.61
N SER A 316 2.32 15.39 -11.58
CA SER A 316 2.35 14.53 -12.78
C SER A 316 1.40 15.00 -13.88
N GLY A 317 0.23 15.54 -13.54
CA GLY A 317 -0.72 16.10 -14.51
C GLY A 317 -0.12 17.26 -15.29
N PHE A 318 0.43 18.24 -14.59
CA PHE A 318 1.07 19.41 -15.22
C PHE A 318 2.25 19.00 -16.13
N VAL A 319 3.06 18.04 -15.68
CA VAL A 319 4.19 17.53 -16.47
C VAL A 319 3.67 16.78 -17.71
N SER A 320 2.64 15.96 -17.57
CA SER A 320 2.03 15.22 -18.68
C SER A 320 1.36 16.15 -19.69
N ASP A 321 0.65 17.19 -19.23
CA ASP A 321 0.00 18.16 -20.11
C ASP A 321 1.03 19.00 -20.90
N TYR A 322 2.18 19.31 -20.28
CA TYR A 322 3.24 20.07 -20.92
C TYR A 322 4.06 19.23 -21.92
N LEU A 323 4.37 17.97 -21.59
CA LEU A 323 5.23 17.10 -22.39
C LEU A 323 4.46 16.29 -23.43
N GLY A 324 3.20 15.95 -23.19
CA GLY A 324 2.50 14.88 -23.89
C GLY A 324 2.90 13.48 -23.37
N TYR A 325 2.08 12.46 -23.70
CA TYR A 325 2.24 11.12 -23.10
C TYR A 325 3.59 10.45 -23.41
N LYS A 326 4.08 10.56 -24.64
CA LYS A 326 5.33 9.90 -25.06
C LYS A 326 6.53 10.42 -24.26
N GLU A 327 6.72 11.73 -24.26
CA GLU A 327 7.81 12.40 -23.57
C GLU A 327 7.64 12.31 -22.04
N PHE A 328 6.41 12.28 -21.56
CA PHE A 328 6.10 12.05 -20.15
C PHE A 328 6.60 10.69 -19.66
N PHE A 329 6.36 9.59 -20.40
CA PHE A 329 6.86 8.28 -19.96
C PHE A 329 8.38 8.15 -20.10
N ILE A 330 9.02 8.88 -21.02
CA ILE A 330 10.48 9.02 -21.05
C ILE A 330 10.96 9.78 -19.79
N TRP A 331 10.28 10.86 -19.41
CA TRP A 331 10.55 11.58 -18.18
C TRP A 331 10.40 10.68 -16.93
N VAL A 332 9.37 9.82 -16.88
CA VAL A 332 9.19 8.84 -15.81
C VAL A 332 10.43 7.93 -15.68
N LEU A 333 10.98 7.44 -16.79
CA LEU A 333 12.22 6.65 -16.77
C LEU A 333 13.41 7.45 -16.21
N ILE A 334 13.58 8.71 -16.62
CA ILE A 334 14.64 9.58 -16.09
C ILE A 334 14.43 9.78 -14.58
N SER A 335 13.20 9.94 -14.13
CA SER A 335 12.86 10.14 -12.72
C SER A 335 13.04 8.88 -11.85
N THR A 336 13.38 7.72 -12.42
CA THR A 336 13.84 6.54 -11.65
C THR A 336 15.29 6.65 -11.17
N ILE A 337 16.12 7.48 -11.81
CA ILE A 337 17.56 7.60 -11.49
C ILE A 337 17.80 7.92 -10.01
N PRO A 338 17.10 8.89 -9.39
CA PRO A 338 17.23 9.13 -7.94
C PRO A 338 16.96 7.91 -7.07
N ALA A 339 16.01 7.05 -7.46
CA ALA A 339 15.70 5.82 -6.71
C ALA A 339 16.91 4.86 -6.70
N PHE A 340 17.56 4.65 -7.83
CA PHE A 340 18.77 3.81 -7.91
C PHE A 340 19.92 4.43 -7.13
N LEU A 341 20.16 5.74 -7.30
CA LEU A 341 21.24 6.44 -6.63
C LEU A 341 21.10 6.35 -5.10
N ILE A 342 19.93 6.68 -4.57
CA ILE A 342 19.72 6.63 -3.12
C ILE A 342 19.71 5.19 -2.59
N THR A 343 19.21 4.22 -3.36
CA THR A 343 19.29 2.80 -2.99
C THR A 343 20.74 2.34 -2.89
N TRP A 344 21.63 2.84 -3.75
CA TRP A 344 23.06 2.56 -3.67
C TRP A 344 23.72 3.24 -2.48
N LEU A 345 23.32 4.45 -2.12
CA LEU A 345 23.90 5.23 -1.04
C LEU A 345 23.38 4.82 0.35
N VAL A 346 22.10 4.47 0.48
CA VAL A 346 21.48 4.22 1.79
C VAL A 346 22.18 3.07 2.53
N PRO A 347 22.65 3.26 3.76
CA PRO A 347 23.25 2.19 4.54
C PRO A 347 22.18 1.24 5.09
N LEU A 348 22.51 -0.05 5.18
CA LEU A 348 21.70 -1.06 5.84
C LEU A 348 22.29 -1.38 7.23
N ASN A 349 21.42 -1.62 8.22
CA ASN A 349 21.86 -2.03 9.55
C ASN A 349 22.40 -3.48 9.50
N SER A 350 23.65 -3.65 9.91
CA SER A 350 24.33 -4.96 9.87
C SER A 350 23.76 -6.00 10.85
N GLU A 351 23.03 -5.58 11.89
CA GLU A 351 22.41 -6.49 12.86
C GLU A 351 21.26 -7.29 12.26
N ALA A 352 20.45 -6.69 11.39
CA ALA A 352 19.37 -7.39 10.70
C ALA A 352 19.88 -8.43 9.66
N VAL A 353 21.11 -8.24 9.15
CA VAL A 353 21.75 -9.15 8.18
C VAL A 353 22.33 -10.39 8.89
N SER A 354 22.82 -10.25 10.14
CA SER A 354 23.42 -11.36 10.89
C SER A 354 22.39 -12.35 11.43
N GLU A 355 21.19 -11.92 11.79
CA GLU A 355 20.10 -12.81 12.23
C GLU A 355 19.61 -13.74 11.11
N THR A 356 19.61 -13.26 9.85
CA THR A 356 19.18 -14.06 8.69
C THR A 356 20.19 -15.12 8.24
N GLN A 357 21.44 -15.08 8.70
CA GLN A 357 22.47 -16.06 8.34
C GLN A 357 22.64 -17.18 9.37
N ASN A 358 22.08 -17.01 10.57
CA ASN A 358 22.24 -17.98 11.67
C ASN A 358 20.99 -18.85 11.93
N ASP A 359 19.89 -18.65 11.20
CA ASP A 359 18.66 -19.46 11.17
C ASP A 359 18.52 -20.22 9.82
#